data_9080987cca45be4d201ab09ee83c8a52
#
_entry.id   9080987cca45be4d201ab09ee83c8a52
#
_cell.length_a   1.000
_cell.length_b   1.000
_cell.length_c   1.000
_cell.angle_alpha   90.00
_cell.angle_beta   90.00
_cell.angle_gamma   90.00
#
_symmetry.space_group_name_H-M   'P 1'
#
loop_
_entity.id
_entity.type
_entity.pdbx_description
1 polymer ?
#
loop_
_entity_poly.entity_id
_entity_poly.type
_entity_poly.pdbx_seq_one_letter_code
_entity_poly.pdbx_strand_id
1 'polypeptide(L)'
;MFVKRLFYIFAIIWLGITLVSCDKPGVPYPRGMMGEGDIEALVLNEGKLNSNTGTISVIYKDGNVVADAFQDVNHRPMGDVAQSITLINGKYFVAMNNSKKIEIVDPVTFKSVGTILYTQAGYPRQVVSISSTEAVVSDLNRQLVRIRTVAPYGGPLEYISIPRAVEYLTVVDNKVFGITQGGLYVFDADNIKKEQARVVKDIYNEEYTKTCQLLVDKEGMIWGLMNEQEGGQVTGITLKCVDPKREKVVKSYTLPFGDPNSQTPGEIIGYINYNRTDIDPTGTWIYFSVKTRSAEENKEGVKEQQSVFRMNVETGEFSRYYDLQKVGMMYGFAVSPEGDIYLCDCLDYTAQRGYVRHYLKDGTKSSHKVGIYPGQVYFPENQR
;
A
#
# COMPACT_ATOMS: atom_id res chain seq x y z
N MET A 1 17.31 54.44 -38.55
CA MET A 1 15.95 54.25 -38.04
C MET A 1 15.41 52.82 -38.30
N PHE A 2 15.92 52.08 -39.24
CA PHE A 2 15.50 50.70 -39.57
C PHE A 2 16.02 49.63 -38.60
N VAL A 3 17.20 49.79 -38.02
CA VAL A 3 17.82 48.78 -37.15
C VAL A 3 17.15 48.66 -35.79
N LYS A 4 16.55 49.74 -35.24
CA LYS A 4 15.84 49.67 -33.94
C LYS A 4 14.48 48.96 -34.03
N ARG A 5 13.83 48.95 -35.19
CA ARG A 5 12.57 48.21 -35.38
C ARG A 5 12.76 46.72 -35.55
N LEU A 6 13.89 46.30 -36.10
CA LEU A 6 14.21 44.87 -36.22
C LEU A 6 14.50 44.24 -34.87
N PHE A 7 15.12 44.96 -33.94
CA PHE A 7 15.41 44.46 -32.58
C PHE A 7 14.15 44.23 -31.74
N TYR A 8 13.10 45.05 -31.89
CA TYR A 8 11.83 44.87 -31.18
C TYR A 8 11.03 43.69 -31.73
N ILE A 9 11.11 43.40 -33.02
CA ILE A 9 10.44 42.23 -33.61
C ILE A 9 11.11 40.94 -33.17
N PHE A 10 12.43 40.89 -33.07
CA PHE A 10 13.17 39.74 -32.56
C PHE A 10 12.95 39.52 -31.02
N ALA A 11 12.84 40.57 -30.24
CA ALA A 11 12.57 40.49 -28.81
C ALA A 11 11.15 39.96 -28.53
N ILE A 12 10.14 40.33 -29.35
CA ILE A 12 8.77 39.84 -29.22
C ILE A 12 8.67 38.38 -29.67
N ILE A 13 9.44 37.95 -30.69
CA ILE A 13 9.47 36.54 -31.10
C ILE A 13 10.21 35.68 -30.09
N TRP A 14 11.23 36.21 -29.39
CA TRP A 14 11.93 35.47 -28.34
C TRP A 14 11.14 35.35 -27.03
N LEU A 15 10.25 36.30 -26.71
CA LEU A 15 9.37 36.24 -25.56
C LEU A 15 8.17 35.30 -25.79
N GLY A 16 7.84 34.98 -27.05
CA GLY A 16 6.75 34.06 -27.40
C GLY A 16 7.11 32.58 -27.40
N ILE A 17 8.42 32.21 -27.30
CA ILE A 17 8.88 30.82 -27.42
C ILE A 17 9.13 30.18 -26.05
N THR A 18 9.09 30.93 -24.94
CA THR A 18 9.35 30.41 -23.61
C THR A 18 8.11 29.95 -22.82
N LEU A 19 6.93 29.88 -23.42
CA LEU A 19 5.68 29.48 -22.77
C LEU A 19 5.00 28.26 -23.39
N VAL A 20 5.73 27.41 -24.07
CA VAL A 20 5.22 26.07 -24.40
C VAL A 20 5.95 25.06 -23.53
N SER A 21 5.64 25.05 -22.25
CA SER A 21 5.71 23.87 -21.44
C SER A 21 4.65 22.91 -21.97
N CYS A 22 5.07 21.89 -22.69
CA CYS A 22 4.18 20.81 -23.14
C CYS A 22 3.85 19.87 -21.98
N ASP A 23 3.10 20.35 -21.00
CA ASP A 23 2.10 19.53 -20.35
C ASP A 23 0.81 19.81 -21.12
N LYS A 24 0.38 18.85 -21.94
CA LYS A 24 -1.04 18.80 -22.32
C LYS A 24 -1.77 18.59 -21.01
N PRO A 25 -2.50 19.57 -20.48
CA PRO A 25 -3.39 19.30 -19.35
C PRO A 25 -4.34 18.21 -19.88
N GLY A 26 -4.33 17.05 -19.24
CA GLY A 26 -5.45 16.13 -19.38
C GLY A 26 -6.71 16.99 -19.18
N VAL A 27 -7.74 16.73 -19.94
CA VAL A 27 -9.01 17.48 -19.89
C VAL A 27 -9.32 17.74 -18.42
N PRO A 28 -9.39 19.01 -17.98
CA PRO A 28 -9.66 19.27 -16.58
C PRO A 28 -11.05 18.72 -16.30
N TYR A 29 -11.15 17.67 -15.50
CA TYR A 29 -12.43 17.34 -14.89
C TYR A 29 -12.94 18.62 -14.19
N PRO A 30 -14.21 18.99 -14.34
CA PRO A 30 -14.77 20.15 -13.65
C PRO A 30 -14.48 19.96 -12.15
N ARG A 31 -13.72 20.88 -11.56
CA ARG A 31 -13.44 20.84 -10.12
C ARG A 31 -14.77 20.76 -9.37
N GLY A 32 -14.95 19.73 -8.56
CA GLY A 32 -16.13 19.53 -7.73
C GLY A 32 -17.16 18.52 -8.22
N MET A 33 -16.93 17.81 -9.32
CA MET A 33 -17.78 16.68 -9.70
C MET A 33 -17.05 15.37 -9.44
N MET A 34 -17.48 14.64 -8.41
CA MET A 34 -17.27 13.20 -8.34
C MET A 34 -18.07 12.57 -9.49
N GLY A 35 -17.49 11.59 -10.21
CA GLY A 35 -18.17 10.91 -11.31
C GLY A 35 -19.47 10.26 -10.83
N GLU A 36 -20.49 10.26 -11.66
CA GLU A 36 -21.73 9.52 -11.44
C GLU A 36 -21.53 8.07 -11.90
N GLY A 37 -20.77 7.29 -11.15
CA GLY A 37 -20.51 5.90 -11.53
C GLY A 37 -20.18 5.04 -10.34
N ASP A 38 -20.30 3.73 -10.52
CA ASP A 38 -19.87 2.76 -9.53
C ASP A 38 -18.34 2.82 -9.36
N ILE A 39 -17.89 2.97 -8.14
CA ILE A 39 -16.46 2.97 -7.81
C ILE A 39 -15.95 1.54 -7.93
N GLU A 40 -14.92 1.35 -8.74
CA GLU A 40 -14.20 0.10 -8.88
C GLU A 40 -13.12 -0.02 -7.80
N ALA A 41 -12.27 1.01 -7.68
CA ALA A 41 -11.19 1.00 -6.72
C ALA A 41 -10.83 2.42 -6.24
N LEU A 42 -10.34 2.50 -5.01
CA LEU A 42 -9.65 3.67 -4.49
C LEU A 42 -8.15 3.41 -4.49
N VAL A 43 -7.39 4.43 -4.85
CA VAL A 43 -5.94 4.38 -4.83
C VAL A 43 -5.42 5.41 -3.84
N LEU A 44 -4.79 4.94 -2.79
CA LEU A 44 -4.10 5.81 -1.86
C LEU A 44 -2.72 6.13 -2.41
N ASN A 45 -2.50 7.39 -2.70
CA ASN A 45 -1.24 7.89 -3.22
C ASN A 45 -0.44 8.51 -2.07
N GLU A 46 0.74 7.96 -1.81
CA GLU A 46 1.58 8.40 -0.69
C GLU A 46 1.97 9.87 -0.81
N GLY A 47 2.21 10.32 -2.02
CA GLY A 47 2.69 11.67 -2.28
C GLY A 47 4.19 11.81 -2.04
N LYS A 48 4.73 12.97 -2.41
CA LYS A 48 6.14 13.31 -2.18
C LYS A 48 6.31 13.80 -0.75
N LEU A 49 7.29 13.25 -0.02
CA LEU A 49 7.65 13.67 1.33
C LEU A 49 7.89 15.20 1.40
N ASN A 50 7.36 15.84 2.43
CA ASN A 50 7.41 17.28 2.72
C ASN A 50 6.74 18.18 1.66
N SER A 51 5.71 17.67 0.96
CA SER A 51 5.03 18.45 -0.10
C SER A 51 3.51 18.47 -0.01
N ASN A 52 2.91 17.80 0.98
CA ASN A 52 1.45 17.70 1.16
C ASN A 52 0.70 17.19 -0.09
N THR A 53 1.29 16.26 -0.82
CA THR A 53 0.73 15.68 -2.05
C THR A 53 0.14 14.28 -1.88
N GLY A 54 -0.04 13.83 -0.64
CA GLY A 54 -0.81 12.62 -0.34
C GLY A 54 -2.28 12.82 -0.71
N THR A 55 -2.87 11.86 -1.46
CA THR A 55 -4.24 11.98 -1.94
C THR A 55 -4.90 10.62 -2.19
N ILE A 56 -6.22 10.65 -2.44
CA ILE A 56 -7.00 9.50 -2.88
C ILE A 56 -7.37 9.72 -4.34
N SER A 57 -7.04 8.75 -5.20
CA SER A 57 -7.61 8.66 -6.55
C SER A 57 -8.77 7.68 -6.55
N VAL A 58 -9.78 7.94 -7.37
CA VAL A 58 -10.94 7.08 -7.57
C VAL A 58 -10.92 6.57 -8.99
N ILE A 59 -11.00 5.24 -9.15
CA ILE A 59 -11.18 4.56 -10.43
C ILE A 59 -12.62 4.07 -10.48
N TYR A 60 -13.34 4.42 -11.54
CA TYR A 60 -14.72 3.98 -11.77
C TYR A 60 -14.76 2.78 -12.71
N LYS A 61 -15.82 1.97 -12.61
CA LYS A 61 -16.03 0.77 -13.46
C LYS A 61 -16.07 1.07 -14.96
N ASP A 62 -16.39 2.30 -15.35
CA ASP A 62 -16.33 2.78 -16.73
C ASP A 62 -14.92 3.18 -17.22
N GLY A 63 -13.91 3.05 -16.35
CA GLY A 63 -12.51 3.40 -16.60
C GLY A 63 -12.16 4.87 -16.36
N ASN A 64 -13.11 5.71 -15.99
CA ASN A 64 -12.85 7.10 -15.61
C ASN A 64 -12.03 7.17 -14.31
N VAL A 65 -11.21 8.22 -14.17
CA VAL A 65 -10.36 8.44 -12.99
C VAL A 65 -10.49 9.87 -12.47
N VAL A 66 -10.78 10.00 -11.18
CA VAL A 66 -10.61 11.25 -10.43
C VAL A 66 -9.32 11.14 -9.63
N ALA A 67 -8.27 11.85 -10.03
CA ALA A 67 -6.93 11.63 -9.50
C ALA A 67 -6.70 12.21 -8.10
N ASP A 68 -7.40 13.28 -7.73
CA ASP A 68 -7.21 14.02 -6.47
C ASP A 68 -8.56 14.25 -5.74
N ALA A 69 -9.37 13.18 -5.60
CA ALA A 69 -10.75 13.25 -5.12
C ALA A 69 -10.92 14.02 -3.80
N PHE A 70 -10.03 13.81 -2.83
CA PHE A 70 -10.11 14.54 -1.57
C PHE A 70 -9.89 16.04 -1.75
N GLN A 71 -8.86 16.45 -2.50
CA GLN A 71 -8.53 17.86 -2.71
C GLN A 71 -9.60 18.58 -3.53
N ASP A 72 -10.15 17.91 -4.53
CA ASP A 72 -11.19 18.47 -5.39
C ASP A 72 -12.45 18.82 -4.59
N VAL A 73 -12.82 17.96 -3.64
CA VAL A 73 -14.01 18.14 -2.80
C VAL A 73 -13.76 19.11 -1.63
N ASN A 74 -12.59 19.02 -0.99
CA ASN A 74 -12.34 19.78 0.25
C ASN A 74 -11.57 21.08 0.04
N HIS A 75 -11.11 21.37 -1.19
CA HIS A 75 -10.34 22.56 -1.56
C HIS A 75 -9.10 22.80 -0.67
N ARG A 76 -8.53 21.72 -0.16
CA ARG A 76 -7.28 21.69 0.62
C ARG A 76 -6.54 20.38 0.43
N PRO A 77 -5.22 20.33 0.66
CA PRO A 77 -4.49 19.09 0.71
C PRO A 77 -5.02 18.13 1.78
N MET A 78 -5.00 16.84 1.50
CA MET A 78 -5.29 15.82 2.51
C MET A 78 -4.17 15.75 3.55
N GLY A 79 -2.92 15.84 3.12
CA GLY A 79 -1.73 15.85 3.95
C GLY A 79 -0.51 15.28 3.26
N ASP A 80 0.49 14.96 4.06
CA ASP A 80 1.79 14.47 3.60
C ASP A 80 1.99 13.02 4.02
N VAL A 81 2.39 12.19 3.07
CA VAL A 81 2.67 10.76 3.20
C VAL A 81 1.44 9.96 3.68
N ALA A 82 0.52 9.69 2.75
CA ALA A 82 -0.65 8.85 3.00
C ALA A 82 -0.25 7.36 3.03
N GLN A 83 -0.49 6.65 4.15
CA GLN A 83 0.03 5.31 4.39
C GLN A 83 -0.99 4.19 4.38
N SER A 84 -2.18 4.45 4.87
CA SER A 84 -3.26 3.46 4.85
C SER A 84 -4.63 4.11 4.81
N ILE A 85 -5.58 3.38 4.26
CA ILE A 85 -7.01 3.69 4.27
C ILE A 85 -7.75 2.48 4.84
N THR A 86 -8.61 2.71 5.83
CA THR A 86 -9.41 1.65 6.46
C THR A 86 -10.83 2.17 6.63
N LEU A 87 -11.83 1.37 6.24
CA LEU A 87 -13.23 1.70 6.48
C LEU A 87 -13.63 1.23 7.89
N ILE A 88 -14.06 2.15 8.74
CA ILE A 88 -14.54 1.87 10.11
C ILE A 88 -15.81 2.69 10.32
N ASN A 89 -16.87 2.04 10.77
CA ASN A 89 -18.16 2.70 11.06
C ASN A 89 -18.68 3.56 9.89
N GLY A 90 -18.50 3.09 8.65
CA GLY A 90 -18.94 3.81 7.44
C GLY A 90 -18.16 5.09 7.15
N LYS A 91 -16.92 5.22 7.64
CA LYS A 91 -15.99 6.31 7.31
C LYS A 91 -14.61 5.76 6.98
N TYR A 92 -13.91 6.40 6.05
CA TYR A 92 -12.51 6.11 5.79
C TYR A 92 -11.64 6.82 6.82
N PHE A 93 -10.80 6.04 7.50
CA PHE A 93 -9.74 6.53 8.36
C PHE A 93 -8.43 6.43 7.59
N VAL A 94 -7.86 7.58 7.24
CA VAL A 94 -6.65 7.67 6.43
C VAL A 94 -5.47 8.11 7.29
N ALA A 95 -4.48 7.23 7.44
CA ALA A 95 -3.27 7.55 8.17
C ALA A 95 -2.34 8.43 7.34
N MET A 96 -2.10 9.64 7.82
CA MET A 96 -1.21 10.63 7.19
C MET A 96 0.09 10.71 7.98
N ASN A 97 1.08 9.92 7.57
CA ASN A 97 2.29 9.65 8.32
C ASN A 97 3.07 10.93 8.70
N ASN A 98 3.54 11.67 7.71
CA ASN A 98 4.35 12.87 7.96
C ASN A 98 3.53 14.07 8.44
N SER A 99 2.22 14.07 8.21
CA SER A 99 1.29 15.07 8.79
C SER A 99 0.87 14.73 10.22
N LYS A 100 1.27 13.61 10.78
CA LYS A 100 0.99 13.17 12.18
C LYS A 100 -0.50 13.26 12.53
N LYS A 101 -1.34 12.72 11.65
CA LYS A 101 -2.79 12.77 11.82
C LYS A 101 -3.49 11.57 11.19
N ILE A 102 -4.73 11.36 11.60
CA ILE A 102 -5.69 10.53 10.88
C ILE A 102 -6.74 11.47 10.29
N GLU A 103 -6.90 11.45 8.97
CA GLU A 103 -7.97 12.16 8.28
C GLU A 103 -9.18 11.24 8.18
N ILE A 104 -10.38 11.76 8.51
CA ILE A 104 -11.61 10.98 8.48
C ILE A 104 -12.48 11.48 7.35
N VAL A 105 -12.78 10.60 6.40
CA VAL A 105 -13.38 10.96 5.12
C VAL A 105 -14.71 10.21 4.95
N ASP A 106 -15.71 10.91 4.49
CA ASP A 106 -16.99 10.30 4.10
C ASP A 106 -16.83 9.50 2.80
N PRO A 107 -17.22 8.22 2.76
CA PRO A 107 -16.93 7.33 1.62
C PRO A 107 -17.72 7.66 0.35
N VAL A 108 -18.83 8.38 0.46
CA VAL A 108 -19.68 8.73 -0.69
C VAL A 108 -19.29 10.09 -1.26
N THR A 109 -19.10 11.06 -0.38
CA THR A 109 -18.86 12.47 -0.80
C THR A 109 -17.39 12.84 -0.83
N PHE A 110 -16.49 12.03 -0.27
CA PHE A 110 -15.07 12.32 -0.04
C PHE A 110 -14.82 13.61 0.78
N LYS A 111 -15.85 14.12 1.45
CA LYS A 111 -15.70 15.22 2.39
C LYS A 111 -14.98 14.78 3.66
N SER A 112 -14.08 15.62 4.13
CA SER A 112 -13.52 15.49 5.47
C SER A 112 -14.62 15.71 6.51
N VAL A 113 -14.82 14.72 7.37
CA VAL A 113 -15.80 14.78 8.47
C VAL A 113 -15.14 14.87 9.84
N GLY A 114 -13.81 14.80 9.86
CA GLY A 114 -13.01 14.95 11.07
C GLY A 114 -11.53 14.72 10.83
N THR A 115 -10.75 15.15 11.81
CA THR A 115 -9.29 14.94 11.82
C THR A 115 -8.85 14.67 13.24
N ILE A 116 -8.08 13.61 13.46
CA ILE A 116 -7.42 13.32 14.72
C ILE A 116 -5.96 13.75 14.61
N LEU A 117 -5.61 14.86 15.23
CA LEU A 117 -4.24 15.39 15.26
C LEU A 117 -3.47 14.78 16.42
N TYR A 118 -2.26 14.31 16.14
CA TYR A 118 -1.34 13.84 17.17
C TYR A 118 -0.79 15.03 17.96
N THR A 119 -0.83 14.92 19.27
CA THR A 119 -0.28 15.92 20.20
C THR A 119 1.16 15.62 20.60
N GLN A 120 1.66 14.45 20.24
CA GLN A 120 3.03 13.98 20.50
C GLN A 120 3.71 13.60 19.18
N ALA A 121 5.01 13.32 19.24
CA ALA A 121 5.75 12.78 18.10
C ALA A 121 5.16 11.43 17.70
N GLY A 122 4.95 11.23 16.39
CA GLY A 122 4.43 10.00 15.85
C GLY A 122 4.44 10.01 14.33
N TYR A 123 4.37 8.81 13.80
CA TYR A 123 4.33 8.52 12.36
C TYR A 123 3.30 7.41 12.11
N PRO A 124 2.00 7.74 12.07
CA PRO A 124 0.92 6.75 11.93
C PRO A 124 1.06 5.96 10.63
N ARG A 125 0.80 4.65 10.72
CA ARG A 125 0.93 3.74 9.59
C ARG A 125 -0.40 3.10 9.20
N GLN A 126 -0.97 2.28 10.06
CA GLN A 126 -2.20 1.54 9.79
C GLN A 126 -3.20 1.70 10.94
N VAL A 127 -4.48 1.79 10.58
CA VAL A 127 -5.59 1.90 11.52
C VAL A 127 -6.38 0.60 11.49
N VAL A 128 -6.64 -0.01 12.65
CA VAL A 128 -7.50 -1.19 12.77
C VAL A 128 -8.54 -0.97 13.88
N SER A 129 -9.78 -1.39 13.64
CA SER A 129 -10.84 -1.33 14.65
C SER A 129 -10.60 -2.36 15.75
N ILE A 130 -10.78 -1.97 17.01
CA ILE A 130 -10.70 -2.87 18.17
C ILE A 130 -12.04 -2.99 18.90
N SER A 131 -12.97 -2.08 18.63
CA SER A 131 -14.34 -2.14 19.11
C SER A 131 -15.26 -1.31 18.22
N SER A 132 -16.56 -1.25 18.53
CA SER A 132 -17.51 -0.39 17.80
C SER A 132 -17.21 1.11 17.93
N THR A 133 -16.39 1.54 18.90
CA THR A 133 -16.13 2.96 19.18
C THR A 133 -14.65 3.33 19.19
N GLU A 134 -13.75 2.37 19.11
CA GLU A 134 -12.31 2.59 19.19
C GLU A 134 -11.54 1.83 18.14
N ALA A 135 -10.42 2.41 17.75
CA ALA A 135 -9.41 1.79 16.91
C ALA A 135 -8.01 1.99 17.51
N VAL A 136 -7.08 1.17 17.06
CA VAL A 136 -5.66 1.34 17.34
C VAL A 136 -4.91 1.64 16.05
N VAL A 137 -3.92 2.52 16.16
CA VAL A 137 -3.05 2.93 15.06
C VAL A 137 -1.64 2.45 15.35
N SER A 138 -1.03 1.76 14.38
CA SER A 138 0.41 1.47 14.43
C SER A 138 1.22 2.72 14.13
N ASP A 139 2.39 2.83 14.75
CA ASP A 139 3.20 4.03 14.66
C ASP A 139 4.70 3.69 14.69
N LEU A 140 5.47 4.31 13.80
CA LEU A 140 6.92 4.11 13.72
C LEU A 140 7.70 4.69 14.90
N ASN A 141 7.07 5.53 15.72
CA ASN A 141 7.68 6.07 16.94
C ASN A 141 7.61 5.10 18.13
N ARG A 142 7.58 3.79 17.88
CA ARG A 142 7.54 2.73 18.91
C ARG A 142 6.35 2.88 19.85
N GLN A 143 5.18 3.11 19.31
CA GLN A 143 3.94 3.23 20.05
C GLN A 143 2.76 2.65 19.27
N LEU A 144 1.72 2.30 20.00
CA LEU A 144 0.38 2.13 19.48
C LEU A 144 -0.46 3.32 19.96
N VAL A 145 -1.37 3.81 19.13
CA VAL A 145 -2.18 4.98 19.49
C VAL A 145 -3.64 4.62 19.44
N ARG A 146 -4.35 4.73 20.57
CA ARG A 146 -5.81 4.52 20.63
C ARG A 146 -6.52 5.78 20.20
N ILE A 147 -7.56 5.62 19.39
CA ILE A 147 -8.38 6.70 18.85
C ILE A 147 -9.87 6.34 18.92
N ARG A 148 -10.74 7.35 18.92
CA ARG A 148 -12.19 7.16 18.72
C ARG A 148 -12.53 6.96 17.25
N THR A 149 -13.51 6.07 17.00
CA THR A 149 -14.04 5.83 15.65
C THR A 149 -15.43 6.43 15.42
N VAL A 150 -15.97 7.09 16.45
CA VAL A 150 -17.27 7.78 16.42
C VAL A 150 -17.10 9.25 16.81
N ALA A 151 -17.92 10.13 16.22
CA ALA A 151 -17.87 11.55 16.54
C ALA A 151 -18.38 11.84 17.98
N PRO A 152 -17.86 12.86 18.66
CA PRO A 152 -16.74 13.71 18.25
C PRO A 152 -15.41 12.97 18.35
N TYR A 153 -14.63 12.98 17.28
CA TYR A 153 -13.39 12.19 17.19
C TYR A 153 -12.31 12.67 18.18
N GLY A 154 -12.16 13.97 18.34
CA GLY A 154 -11.20 14.57 19.27
C GLY A 154 -9.74 14.31 18.89
N GLY A 155 -8.87 14.28 19.90
CA GLY A 155 -7.48 13.84 19.78
C GLY A 155 -7.32 12.34 20.09
N PRO A 156 -6.08 11.82 20.06
CA PRO A 156 -5.76 10.48 20.54
C PRO A 156 -6.23 10.27 21.98
N LEU A 157 -6.78 9.08 22.25
CA LEU A 157 -7.20 8.68 23.60
C LEU A 157 -5.99 8.33 24.47
N GLU A 158 -5.03 7.63 23.88
CA GLU A 158 -3.86 7.13 24.59
C GLU A 158 -2.70 6.86 23.62
N TYR A 159 -1.46 7.12 24.08
CA TYR A 159 -0.22 6.71 23.44
C TYR A 159 0.42 5.59 24.26
N ILE A 160 0.49 4.39 23.70
CA ILE A 160 1.00 3.20 24.38
C ILE A 160 2.38 2.90 23.86
N SER A 161 3.42 3.19 24.64
CA SER A 161 4.80 2.87 24.27
C SER A 161 4.99 1.37 24.14
N ILE A 162 5.70 0.94 23.08
CA ILE A 162 6.05 -0.45 22.82
C ILE A 162 7.53 -0.58 22.51
N PRO A 163 8.15 -1.76 22.68
CA PRO A 163 9.60 -1.90 22.54
C PRO A 163 10.13 -1.62 21.12
N ARG A 164 9.34 -1.87 20.10
CA ARG A 164 9.72 -1.72 18.68
C ARG A 164 8.59 -1.11 17.88
N ALA A 165 8.93 -0.44 16.77
CA ALA A 165 7.94 0.11 15.85
C ALA A 165 7.10 -1.01 15.20
N VAL A 166 5.80 -0.79 15.12
CA VAL A 166 4.85 -1.66 14.40
C VAL A 166 4.48 -1.00 13.10
N GLU A 167 4.62 -1.71 12.00
CA GLU A 167 4.18 -1.21 10.68
C GLU A 167 2.76 -1.66 10.35
N TYR A 168 2.52 -2.96 10.43
CA TYR A 168 1.23 -3.54 10.05
C TYR A 168 0.55 -4.16 11.25
N LEU A 169 -0.79 -4.00 11.27
CA LEU A 169 -1.68 -4.54 12.29
C LEU A 169 -2.75 -5.42 11.64
N THR A 170 -3.21 -6.41 12.37
CA THR A 170 -4.49 -7.08 12.11
C THR A 170 -5.18 -7.39 13.42
N VAL A 171 -6.51 -7.58 13.37
CA VAL A 171 -7.31 -7.96 14.52
C VAL A 171 -8.03 -9.27 14.21
N VAL A 172 -7.77 -10.28 15.01
CA VAL A 172 -8.40 -11.60 14.92
C VAL A 172 -8.72 -12.10 16.33
N ASP A 173 -9.89 -12.66 16.53
CA ASP A 173 -10.33 -13.24 17.82
C ASP A 173 -10.15 -12.29 19.03
N ASN A 174 -10.53 -11.02 18.88
CA ASN A 174 -10.37 -9.96 19.88
C ASN A 174 -8.92 -9.73 20.34
N LYS A 175 -7.96 -10.02 19.45
CA LYS A 175 -6.54 -9.76 19.67
C LYS A 175 -5.98 -8.91 18.55
N VAL A 176 -5.11 -7.97 18.91
CA VAL A 176 -4.35 -7.14 17.99
C VAL A 176 -2.98 -7.79 17.75
N PHE A 177 -2.69 -8.09 16.51
CA PHE A 177 -1.40 -8.60 16.07
C PHE A 177 -0.64 -7.50 15.35
N GLY A 178 0.57 -7.22 15.78
CA GLY A 178 1.41 -6.17 15.21
C GLY A 178 2.79 -6.69 14.82
N ILE A 179 3.11 -6.63 13.53
CA ILE A 179 4.43 -7.07 13.03
C ILE A 179 5.47 -5.98 13.21
N THR A 180 6.63 -6.38 13.72
CA THR A 180 7.79 -5.51 13.96
C THR A 180 9.05 -6.15 13.41
N GLN A 181 10.14 -5.42 13.40
CA GLN A 181 11.46 -5.98 13.14
C GLN A 181 11.95 -6.95 14.24
N GLY A 182 11.30 -7.17 15.30
CA GLY A 182 11.67 -8.02 16.41
C GLY A 182 10.55 -9.03 16.77
N GLY A 183 9.38 -9.25 16.03
CA GLY A 183 8.32 -10.21 16.28
C GLY A 183 6.95 -9.76 15.88
N LEU A 184 6.12 -10.72 15.92
CA LEU A 184 4.72 -10.50 15.94
C LEU A 184 4.30 -10.29 17.39
N TYR A 185 4.01 -9.05 17.75
CA TYR A 185 3.43 -8.70 19.04
C TYR A 185 1.94 -9.04 19.05
N VAL A 186 1.45 -9.49 20.20
CA VAL A 186 0.04 -9.79 20.43
C VAL A 186 -0.43 -9.02 21.66
N PHE A 187 -1.58 -8.36 21.55
CA PHE A 187 -2.28 -7.67 22.63
C PHE A 187 -3.75 -8.10 22.65
N ASP A 188 -4.34 -8.13 23.82
CA ASP A 188 -5.80 -8.27 23.92
C ASP A 188 -6.45 -6.93 23.54
N ALA A 189 -7.43 -6.94 22.63
CA ALA A 189 -7.98 -5.71 22.04
C ALA A 189 -8.67 -4.80 23.07
N ASP A 190 -9.23 -5.38 24.13
CA ASP A 190 -9.88 -4.67 25.25
C ASP A 190 -8.88 -4.16 26.31
N ASN A 191 -7.59 -4.57 26.25
CA ASN A 191 -6.60 -4.22 27.24
C ASN A 191 -5.18 -4.09 26.65
N ILE A 192 -5.00 -3.16 25.73
CA ILE A 192 -3.72 -2.93 25.08
C ILE A 192 -2.79 -2.17 26.04
N LYS A 193 -1.80 -2.85 26.61
CA LYS A 193 -0.78 -2.28 27.50
C LYS A 193 0.59 -2.90 27.19
N LYS A 194 1.65 -2.11 27.37
CA LYS A 194 3.03 -2.56 27.15
C LYS A 194 3.36 -3.82 27.93
N GLU A 195 2.96 -3.87 29.19
CA GLU A 195 3.27 -4.94 30.13
C GLU A 195 2.57 -6.25 29.78
N GLN A 196 1.56 -6.19 28.89
CA GLN A 196 0.78 -7.34 28.45
C GLN A 196 1.10 -7.74 27.01
N ALA A 197 2.08 -7.12 26.40
CA ALA A 197 2.57 -7.49 25.08
C ALA A 197 3.15 -8.91 25.13
N ARG A 198 2.54 -9.83 24.38
CA ARG A 198 3.08 -11.16 24.12
C ARG A 198 3.78 -11.15 22.77
N VAL A 199 4.65 -12.11 22.53
CA VAL A 199 5.40 -12.23 21.28
C VAL A 199 5.30 -13.64 20.76
N VAL A 200 4.91 -13.79 19.51
CA VAL A 200 4.97 -15.07 18.78
C VAL A 200 6.41 -15.34 18.35
N LYS A 201 7.15 -16.09 19.17
CA LYS A 201 8.61 -16.25 19.04
C LYS A 201 9.06 -16.92 17.75
N ASP A 202 8.30 -17.89 17.24
CA ASP A 202 8.69 -18.70 16.09
C ASP A 202 8.58 -17.94 14.73
N ILE A 203 8.20 -16.68 14.78
CA ILE A 203 8.17 -15.79 13.60
C ILE A 203 9.54 -15.18 13.31
N TYR A 204 10.52 -15.41 14.15
CA TYR A 204 11.78 -14.67 14.19
C TYR A 204 13.00 -15.41 13.73
N ASN A 205 13.79 -14.67 12.99
CA ASN A 205 15.25 -14.71 13.05
C ASN A 205 15.71 -13.33 13.56
N GLU A 206 16.56 -13.25 14.57
CA GLU A 206 16.92 -12.01 15.27
C GLU A 206 17.74 -11.03 14.42
N GLU A 207 18.32 -11.47 13.30
CA GLU A 207 19.30 -10.67 12.60
C GLU A 207 18.71 -9.58 11.70
N TYR A 208 17.63 -9.80 11.00
CA TYR A 208 17.01 -8.71 10.22
C TYR A 208 15.73 -9.13 9.46
N THR A 209 14.58 -8.86 9.96
CA THR A 209 13.35 -9.13 9.21
C THR A 209 12.77 -7.82 8.69
N LYS A 210 12.64 -7.67 7.37
CA LYS A 210 11.76 -6.63 6.85
C LYS A 210 10.33 -6.98 7.26
N THR A 211 9.65 -6.01 7.86
CA THR A 211 8.23 -6.16 8.19
C THR A 211 7.42 -6.35 6.92
N CYS A 212 6.44 -7.22 6.98
CA CYS A 212 5.54 -7.51 5.87
C CYS A 212 4.09 -7.23 6.26
N GLN A 213 3.23 -7.10 5.27
CA GLN A 213 1.79 -7.04 5.49
C GLN A 213 1.32 -8.35 6.14
N LEU A 214 0.43 -8.23 7.13
CA LEU A 214 -0.25 -9.38 7.71
C LEU A 214 -1.51 -9.67 6.89
N LEU A 215 -1.65 -10.91 6.45
CA LEU A 215 -2.79 -11.39 5.69
C LEU A 215 -3.61 -12.34 6.56
N VAL A 216 -4.92 -12.32 6.43
CA VAL A 216 -5.82 -13.21 7.20
C VAL A 216 -6.57 -14.08 6.20
N ASP A 217 -6.48 -15.40 6.37
CA ASP A 217 -7.18 -16.35 5.52
C ASP A 217 -8.63 -16.60 5.96
N LYS A 218 -9.34 -17.41 5.21
CA LYS A 218 -10.76 -17.74 5.47
C LYS A 218 -11.03 -18.46 6.79
N GLU A 219 -10.00 -19.08 7.37
CA GLU A 219 -10.08 -19.74 8.68
C GLU A 219 -9.66 -18.79 9.82
N GLY A 220 -9.34 -17.55 9.50
CA GLY A 220 -8.85 -16.56 10.46
C GLY A 220 -7.40 -16.77 10.87
N MET A 221 -6.63 -17.57 10.13
CA MET A 221 -5.20 -17.73 10.38
C MET A 221 -4.44 -16.52 9.83
N ILE A 222 -3.37 -16.14 10.53
CA ILE A 222 -2.56 -14.96 10.17
C ILE A 222 -1.32 -15.42 9.41
N TRP A 223 -1.11 -14.85 8.23
CA TRP A 223 0.02 -15.14 7.38
C TRP A 223 0.98 -13.95 7.31
N GLY A 224 2.26 -14.24 7.47
CA GLY A 224 3.33 -13.26 7.38
C GLY A 224 4.50 -13.78 6.58
N LEU A 225 5.05 -12.91 5.73
CA LEU A 225 6.22 -13.21 4.92
C LEU A 225 7.48 -12.80 5.67
N MET A 226 8.45 -13.70 5.77
CA MET A 226 9.70 -13.50 6.50
C MET A 226 10.90 -13.71 5.58
N ASN A 227 11.86 -12.80 5.64
CA ASN A 227 13.17 -13.04 5.06
C ASN A 227 14.01 -13.86 6.02
N GLU A 228 14.50 -15.01 5.57
CA GLU A 228 15.55 -15.75 6.26
C GLU A 228 16.89 -15.10 5.94
N GLN A 229 17.74 -14.91 6.94
CA GLN A 229 19.04 -14.27 6.76
C GLN A 229 20.16 -15.03 7.46
N GLU A 230 21.33 -15.00 6.85
CA GLU A 230 22.57 -15.50 7.42
C GLU A 230 23.70 -14.52 7.11
N GLY A 231 24.42 -14.08 8.13
CA GLY A 231 25.49 -13.10 7.98
C GLY A 231 25.05 -11.77 7.36
N GLY A 232 23.80 -11.34 7.59
CA GLY A 232 23.22 -10.12 7.02
C GLY A 232 22.76 -10.19 5.57
N GLN A 233 22.86 -11.38 4.94
CA GLN A 233 22.36 -11.63 3.59
C GLN A 233 21.05 -12.42 3.65
N VAL A 234 20.09 -12.10 2.79
CA VAL A 234 18.87 -12.89 2.66
C VAL A 234 19.20 -14.21 1.96
N THR A 235 18.97 -15.32 2.68
CA THR A 235 19.22 -16.69 2.21
C THR A 235 17.95 -17.40 1.76
N GLY A 236 16.78 -16.83 2.06
CA GLY A 236 15.51 -17.41 1.68
C GLY A 236 14.34 -16.52 2.10
N ILE A 237 13.15 -16.91 1.69
CA ILE A 237 11.90 -16.30 2.10
C ILE A 237 10.95 -17.39 2.54
N THR A 238 10.40 -17.22 3.73
CA THR A 238 9.49 -18.16 4.36
C THR A 238 8.14 -17.48 4.60
N LEU A 239 7.06 -18.15 4.20
CA LEU A 239 5.71 -17.75 4.54
C LEU A 239 5.27 -18.54 5.77
N LYS A 240 4.94 -17.84 6.86
CA LYS A 240 4.56 -18.45 8.13
C LYS A 240 3.09 -18.19 8.43
N CYS A 241 2.41 -19.22 8.91
CA CYS A 241 1.01 -19.18 9.33
C CYS A 241 0.95 -19.27 10.86
N VAL A 242 0.27 -18.31 11.47
CA VAL A 242 0.05 -18.23 12.92
C VAL A 242 -1.39 -18.55 13.24
N ASP A 243 -1.60 -19.46 14.19
CA ASP A 243 -2.89 -19.68 14.84
C ASP A 243 -3.10 -18.57 15.89
N PRO A 244 -4.07 -17.67 15.72
CA PRO A 244 -4.29 -16.53 16.62
C PRO A 244 -4.78 -16.98 18.01
N LYS A 245 -5.42 -18.15 18.12
CA LYS A 245 -5.89 -18.68 19.42
C LYS A 245 -4.74 -19.22 20.25
N ARG A 246 -3.83 -19.93 19.59
CA ARG A 246 -2.65 -20.54 20.22
C ARG A 246 -1.47 -19.59 20.32
N GLU A 247 -1.49 -18.50 19.56
CA GLU A 247 -0.38 -17.52 19.40
C GLU A 247 0.94 -18.22 19.00
N LYS A 248 0.83 -19.15 18.03
CA LYS A 248 1.95 -19.99 17.56
C LYS A 248 1.96 -20.14 16.05
N VAL A 249 3.15 -20.27 15.48
CA VAL A 249 3.33 -20.74 14.11
C VAL A 249 2.87 -22.20 14.00
N VAL A 250 2.00 -22.47 13.05
CA VAL A 250 1.43 -23.81 12.81
C VAL A 250 1.77 -24.37 11.44
N LYS A 251 2.11 -23.49 10.47
CA LYS A 251 2.62 -23.90 9.15
C LYS A 251 3.76 -22.96 8.74
N SER A 252 4.71 -23.49 7.98
CA SER A 252 5.81 -22.73 7.42
C SER A 252 6.15 -23.28 6.04
N TYR A 253 6.23 -22.39 5.03
CA TYR A 253 6.56 -22.75 3.66
C TYR A 253 7.76 -21.92 3.21
N THR A 254 8.86 -22.59 2.86
CA THR A 254 9.98 -21.94 2.19
C THR A 254 9.61 -21.72 0.73
N LEU A 255 9.62 -20.47 0.28
CA LEU A 255 9.31 -20.13 -1.10
C LEU A 255 10.53 -20.39 -2.00
N PRO A 256 10.32 -20.85 -3.25
CA PRO A 256 11.41 -21.21 -4.16
C PRO A 256 12.06 -19.98 -4.78
N PHE A 257 12.83 -19.25 -4.00
CA PHE A 257 13.64 -18.13 -4.50
C PHE A 257 15.00 -18.63 -4.93
N GLY A 258 15.38 -18.29 -6.17
CA GLY A 258 16.68 -18.60 -6.71
C GLY A 258 17.74 -17.54 -6.35
N ASP A 259 18.98 -17.82 -6.76
CA ASP A 259 20.10 -16.90 -6.64
C ASP A 259 19.77 -15.59 -7.38
N PRO A 260 19.89 -14.41 -6.73
CA PRO A 260 19.71 -13.10 -7.38
C PRO A 260 20.60 -12.90 -8.62
N ASN A 261 21.73 -13.61 -8.69
CA ASN A 261 22.66 -13.56 -9.82
C ASN A 261 22.39 -14.62 -10.89
N SER A 262 21.43 -15.53 -10.65
CA SER A 262 21.08 -16.57 -11.61
C SER A 262 20.69 -16.00 -12.96
N GLN A 263 21.09 -16.65 -14.04
CA GLN A 263 20.69 -16.37 -15.41
C GLN A 263 19.68 -17.42 -15.92
N THR A 264 19.20 -18.31 -15.07
CA THR A 264 18.25 -19.35 -15.47
C THR A 264 16.90 -18.74 -15.85
N PRO A 265 16.41 -18.95 -17.08
CA PRO A 265 15.13 -18.45 -17.53
C PRO A 265 13.98 -18.92 -16.63
N GLY A 266 13.06 -18.00 -16.28
CA GLY A 266 11.89 -18.27 -15.46
C GLY A 266 12.16 -18.40 -13.96
N GLU A 267 13.40 -18.37 -13.50
CA GLU A 267 13.74 -18.44 -12.08
C GLU A 267 13.32 -17.17 -11.35
N ILE A 268 12.83 -17.33 -10.11
CA ILE A 268 12.49 -16.23 -9.23
C ILE A 268 13.78 -15.63 -8.68
N ILE A 269 13.97 -14.33 -8.87
CA ILE A 269 15.14 -13.59 -8.41
C ILE A 269 14.72 -12.44 -7.51
N GLY A 270 15.53 -12.13 -6.52
CA GLY A 270 15.30 -11.00 -5.65
C GLY A 270 14.25 -11.24 -4.57
N TYR A 271 13.94 -10.19 -3.83
CA TYR A 271 13.15 -10.27 -2.61
C TYR A 271 11.72 -9.84 -2.85
N ILE A 272 10.77 -10.49 -2.17
CA ILE A 272 9.42 -9.96 -2.05
C ILE A 272 9.47 -8.74 -1.13
N ASN A 273 9.02 -7.62 -1.64
CA ASN A 273 8.83 -6.42 -0.83
C ASN A 273 7.48 -6.53 -0.10
N TYR A 274 7.40 -6.02 1.12
CA TYR A 274 6.21 -6.05 1.97
C TYR A 274 4.93 -5.46 1.33
N ASN A 275 5.06 -4.54 0.37
CA ASN A 275 3.92 -3.96 -0.37
C ASN A 275 3.51 -4.77 -1.60
N ARG A 276 4.00 -6.00 -1.75
CA ARG A 276 3.81 -6.79 -2.97
C ARG A 276 3.17 -8.14 -2.71
N THR A 277 2.44 -8.26 -1.64
CA THR A 277 1.66 -9.43 -1.29
C THR A 277 0.22 -9.04 -1.02
N ASP A 278 -0.70 -9.91 -1.38
CA ASP A 278 -2.12 -9.79 -1.03
C ASP A 278 -2.75 -11.17 -0.95
N ILE A 279 -3.93 -11.26 -0.37
CA ILE A 279 -4.72 -12.48 -0.31
C ILE A 279 -6.05 -12.24 -1.02
N ASP A 280 -6.48 -13.22 -1.80
CA ASP A 280 -7.75 -13.10 -2.52
C ASP A 280 -8.96 -12.99 -1.57
N PRO A 281 -10.08 -12.45 -2.02
CA PRO A 281 -11.27 -12.28 -1.19
C PRO A 281 -11.81 -13.56 -0.58
N THR A 282 -11.53 -14.72 -1.17
CA THR A 282 -11.93 -16.01 -0.59
C THR A 282 -11.05 -16.42 0.57
N GLY A 283 -9.90 -15.74 0.79
CA GLY A 283 -8.91 -16.10 1.80
C GLY A 283 -8.22 -17.44 1.53
N THR A 284 -8.18 -17.87 0.25
CA THR A 284 -7.65 -19.17 -0.14
C THR A 284 -6.29 -19.08 -0.83
N TRP A 285 -6.03 -18.00 -1.56
CA TRP A 285 -4.81 -17.83 -2.31
C TRP A 285 -4.07 -16.56 -1.88
N ILE A 286 -2.82 -16.73 -1.49
CA ILE A 286 -1.89 -15.61 -1.26
C ILE A 286 -1.12 -15.37 -2.55
N TYR A 287 -1.07 -14.11 -2.97
CA TYR A 287 -0.42 -13.65 -4.19
C TYR A 287 0.85 -12.90 -3.85
N PHE A 288 1.86 -13.10 -4.69
CA PHE A 288 3.19 -12.50 -4.56
C PHE A 288 3.59 -11.87 -5.89
N SER A 289 3.96 -10.62 -5.89
CA SER A 289 4.60 -10.03 -7.05
C SER A 289 6.12 -10.04 -6.86
N VAL A 290 6.82 -10.68 -7.76
CA VAL A 290 8.25 -10.96 -7.67
C VAL A 290 8.96 -10.66 -8.98
N LYS A 291 10.27 -10.42 -8.93
CA LYS A 291 11.11 -10.42 -10.11
C LYS A 291 11.45 -11.84 -10.53
N THR A 292 11.44 -12.08 -11.83
CA THR A 292 11.89 -13.34 -12.44
C THR A 292 12.84 -13.07 -13.60
N ARG A 293 13.61 -14.07 -13.99
CA ARG A 293 14.29 -14.07 -15.27
C ARG A 293 13.27 -14.31 -16.38
N SER A 294 13.36 -13.54 -17.46
CA SER A 294 12.52 -13.76 -18.64
C SER A 294 12.78 -15.15 -19.22
N ALA A 295 11.72 -15.80 -19.73
CA ALA A 295 11.88 -17.04 -20.50
C ALA A 295 12.49 -16.80 -21.88
N GLU A 296 12.51 -15.56 -22.36
CA GLU A 296 13.07 -15.18 -23.66
C GLU A 296 14.51 -14.68 -23.49
N GLU A 297 15.44 -15.35 -24.13
CA GLU A 297 16.79 -14.83 -24.36
C GLU A 297 16.78 -13.89 -25.56
N ASN A 298 17.42 -12.74 -25.42
CA ASN A 298 17.74 -11.87 -26.55
C ASN A 298 19.26 -11.73 -26.68
N LYS A 299 19.72 -10.92 -27.66
CA LYS A 299 21.17 -10.67 -27.90
C LYS A 299 21.91 -10.09 -26.67
N GLU A 300 21.20 -9.60 -25.69
CA GLU A 300 21.74 -8.99 -24.47
C GLU A 300 21.66 -9.93 -23.25
N GLY A 301 21.17 -11.18 -23.45
CA GLY A 301 20.99 -12.19 -22.40
C GLY A 301 19.56 -12.21 -21.80
N VAL A 302 19.41 -12.95 -20.70
CA VAL A 302 18.12 -13.13 -20.02
C VAL A 302 17.77 -11.84 -19.25
N LYS A 303 16.63 -11.25 -19.54
CA LYS A 303 16.16 -10.00 -18.90
C LYS A 303 15.36 -10.28 -17.62
N GLU A 304 15.39 -9.32 -16.72
CA GLU A 304 14.47 -9.30 -15.59
C GLU A 304 13.06 -8.90 -16.04
N GLN A 305 12.07 -9.58 -15.51
CA GLN A 305 10.66 -9.23 -15.66
C GLN A 305 9.95 -9.31 -14.32
N GLN A 306 8.77 -8.71 -14.23
CA GLN A 306 7.90 -8.83 -13.08
C GLN A 306 6.87 -9.95 -13.32
N SER A 307 6.68 -10.81 -12.33
CA SER A 307 5.71 -11.92 -12.39
C SER A 307 4.91 -12.00 -11.10
N VAL A 308 3.68 -12.49 -11.21
CA VAL A 308 2.82 -12.81 -10.06
C VAL A 308 2.81 -14.32 -9.86
N PHE A 309 3.11 -14.73 -8.65
CA PHE A 309 2.93 -16.11 -8.17
C PHE A 309 1.82 -16.14 -7.13
N ARG A 310 1.29 -17.31 -6.88
CA ARG A 310 0.32 -17.52 -5.81
C ARG A 310 0.58 -18.83 -5.08
N MET A 311 0.13 -18.88 -3.83
CA MET A 311 0.18 -20.09 -3.01
C MET A 311 -1.20 -20.36 -2.41
N ASN A 312 -1.63 -21.60 -2.49
CA ASN A 312 -2.82 -22.07 -1.82
C ASN A 312 -2.54 -22.27 -0.32
N VAL A 313 -3.33 -21.63 0.56
CA VAL A 313 -3.12 -21.66 2.02
C VAL A 313 -3.38 -23.02 2.66
N GLU A 314 -4.19 -23.89 2.02
CA GLU A 314 -4.50 -25.24 2.51
C GLU A 314 -3.45 -26.25 2.10
N THR A 315 -3.12 -26.29 0.80
CA THR A 315 -2.27 -27.31 0.19
C THR A 315 -0.79 -26.94 0.16
N GLY A 316 -0.47 -25.63 0.23
CA GLY A 316 0.89 -25.13 0.02
C GLY A 316 1.32 -25.14 -1.45
N GLU A 317 0.40 -25.44 -2.38
CA GLU A 317 0.70 -25.39 -3.82
C GLU A 317 1.14 -23.98 -4.21
N PHE A 318 2.36 -23.86 -4.73
CA PHE A 318 2.95 -22.62 -5.21
C PHE A 318 3.07 -22.68 -6.73
N SER A 319 2.48 -21.70 -7.41
CA SER A 319 2.43 -21.67 -8.87
C SER A 319 2.55 -20.26 -9.43
N ARG A 320 3.09 -20.16 -10.65
CA ARG A 320 3.08 -18.93 -11.42
C ARG A 320 1.64 -18.62 -11.84
N TYR A 321 1.23 -17.37 -11.66
CA TYR A 321 -0.12 -16.91 -11.97
C TYR A 321 -0.16 -16.01 -13.19
N TYR A 322 0.72 -15.02 -13.28
CA TYR A 322 0.70 -14.02 -14.35
C TYR A 322 2.08 -13.43 -14.61
N ASP A 323 2.45 -13.22 -15.86
CA ASP A 323 3.64 -12.46 -16.25
C ASP A 323 3.23 -11.02 -16.60
N LEU A 324 3.75 -10.09 -15.81
CA LEU A 324 3.47 -8.68 -15.98
C LEU A 324 4.36 -8.12 -17.10
N GLN A 325 3.77 -7.26 -17.91
CA GLN A 325 4.55 -6.49 -18.87
C GLN A 325 5.44 -5.47 -18.14
N LYS A 326 6.27 -4.77 -18.92
CA LYS A 326 7.19 -3.78 -18.40
C LYS A 326 6.52 -2.83 -17.39
N VAL A 327 6.97 -2.93 -16.15
CA VAL A 327 6.61 -2.07 -15.03
C VAL A 327 7.83 -1.23 -14.73
N GLY A 328 7.66 0.06 -14.53
CA GLY A 328 8.75 0.97 -14.19
C GLY A 328 9.27 0.67 -12.78
N MET A 329 8.51 1.05 -11.79
CA MET A 329 8.78 0.76 -10.39
C MET A 329 7.49 0.35 -9.68
N MET A 330 7.39 -0.92 -9.33
CA MET A 330 6.26 -1.42 -8.56
C MET A 330 6.33 -0.92 -7.12
N TYR A 331 5.26 -0.27 -6.66
CA TYR A 331 5.20 0.33 -5.33
C TYR A 331 4.08 -0.28 -4.48
N GLY A 332 2.94 -0.62 -5.05
CA GLY A 332 1.82 -1.31 -4.42
C GLY A 332 1.26 -2.44 -5.27
N PHE A 333 0.53 -3.35 -4.64
CA PHE A 333 -0.06 -4.53 -5.26
C PHE A 333 -1.34 -4.91 -4.54
N ALA A 334 -2.38 -5.28 -5.29
CA ALA A 334 -3.63 -5.78 -4.72
C ALA A 334 -4.30 -6.77 -5.68
N VAL A 335 -5.15 -7.62 -5.10
CA VAL A 335 -6.01 -8.57 -5.82
C VAL A 335 -7.47 -8.16 -5.61
N SER A 336 -8.20 -7.94 -6.71
CA SER A 336 -9.60 -7.53 -6.64
C SER A 336 -10.52 -8.66 -6.15
N PRO A 337 -11.79 -8.35 -5.80
CA PRO A 337 -12.81 -9.36 -5.49
C PRO A 337 -12.96 -10.42 -6.56
N GLU A 338 -12.82 -10.02 -7.82
CA GLU A 338 -12.92 -10.89 -8.98
C GLU A 338 -11.63 -11.72 -9.21
N GLY A 339 -10.54 -11.36 -8.48
CA GLY A 339 -9.22 -11.97 -8.58
C GLY A 339 -8.36 -11.39 -9.70
N ASP A 340 -8.66 -10.19 -10.15
CA ASP A 340 -7.82 -9.42 -11.06
C ASP A 340 -6.67 -8.77 -10.31
N ILE A 341 -5.58 -8.48 -11.03
CA ILE A 341 -4.36 -7.92 -10.45
C ILE A 341 -4.31 -6.41 -10.65
N TYR A 342 -4.15 -5.68 -9.57
CA TYR A 342 -3.89 -4.24 -9.56
C TYR A 342 -2.47 -3.97 -9.08
N LEU A 343 -1.70 -3.28 -9.90
CA LEU A 343 -0.32 -2.98 -9.63
C LEU A 343 -0.08 -1.47 -9.69
N CYS A 344 0.43 -0.90 -8.62
CA CYS A 344 0.81 0.50 -8.54
C CYS A 344 2.21 0.68 -9.11
N ASP A 345 2.31 1.41 -10.23
CA ASP A 345 3.55 1.69 -10.96
C ASP A 345 3.91 3.17 -10.76
N CYS A 346 4.93 3.43 -9.96
CA CYS A 346 5.44 4.79 -9.73
C CYS A 346 6.33 5.29 -10.86
N LEU A 347 6.62 4.45 -11.87
CA LEU A 347 7.55 4.68 -12.96
C LEU A 347 9.02 4.74 -12.51
N ASP A 348 9.35 5.63 -11.60
CA ASP A 348 10.66 5.83 -10.98
C ASP A 348 10.52 6.57 -9.63
N TYR A 349 11.64 6.96 -9.01
CA TYR A 349 11.66 7.73 -7.75
C TYR A 349 11.50 9.25 -7.94
N THR A 350 11.17 9.74 -9.14
CA THR A 350 10.84 11.15 -9.31
C THR A 350 9.41 11.41 -8.85
N ALA A 351 9.16 12.63 -8.32
CA ALA A 351 7.84 13.00 -7.82
C ALA A 351 6.89 13.33 -8.98
N GLN A 352 6.43 12.29 -9.65
CA GLN A 352 5.48 12.36 -10.76
C GLN A 352 4.26 11.48 -10.50
N ARG A 353 3.17 11.73 -11.21
CA ARG A 353 1.98 10.88 -11.15
C ARG A 353 2.29 9.50 -11.69
N GLY A 354 1.93 8.48 -10.91
CA GLY A 354 2.05 7.08 -11.28
C GLY A 354 0.81 6.55 -11.99
N TYR A 355 0.80 5.24 -12.12
CA TYR A 355 -0.29 4.50 -12.74
C TYR A 355 -0.72 3.33 -11.88
N VAL A 356 -2.00 2.98 -11.95
CA VAL A 356 -2.46 1.64 -11.60
C VAL A 356 -2.57 0.84 -12.88
N ARG A 357 -1.82 -0.26 -12.95
CA ARG A 357 -1.88 -1.24 -14.02
C ARG A 357 -2.87 -2.32 -13.60
N HIS A 358 -3.93 -2.48 -14.34
CA HIS A 358 -4.98 -3.47 -14.08
C HIS A 358 -4.86 -4.61 -15.10
N TYR A 359 -4.76 -5.84 -14.61
CA TYR A 359 -4.61 -7.05 -15.40
C TYR A 359 -5.75 -7.99 -15.04
N LEU A 360 -6.69 -8.18 -16.00
CA LEU A 360 -7.84 -9.03 -15.85
C LEU A 360 -7.46 -10.50 -16.12
N LYS A 361 -8.21 -11.41 -15.53
CA LYS A 361 -7.99 -12.86 -15.72
C LYS A 361 -8.11 -13.31 -17.18
N ASP A 362 -8.88 -12.62 -18.00
CA ASP A 362 -9.06 -12.91 -19.43
C ASP A 362 -7.88 -12.43 -20.30
N GLY A 363 -6.88 -11.81 -19.69
CA GLY A 363 -5.71 -11.25 -20.36
C GLY A 363 -5.87 -9.80 -20.80
N THR A 364 -7.04 -9.19 -20.61
CA THR A 364 -7.27 -7.76 -20.85
C THR A 364 -6.43 -6.92 -19.89
N LYS A 365 -5.97 -5.78 -20.36
CA LYS A 365 -5.12 -4.86 -19.59
C LYS A 365 -5.60 -3.44 -19.73
N SER A 366 -5.63 -2.72 -18.63
CA SER A 366 -5.88 -1.28 -18.62
C SER A 366 -4.83 -0.56 -17.76
N SER A 367 -4.83 0.76 -17.85
CA SER A 367 -3.86 1.59 -17.12
C SER A 367 -4.50 2.92 -16.78
N HIS A 368 -4.53 3.22 -15.51
CA HIS A 368 -5.18 4.39 -14.94
C HIS A 368 -4.16 5.33 -14.35
N LYS A 369 -4.08 6.58 -14.85
CA LYS A 369 -3.18 7.59 -14.30
C LYS A 369 -3.75 8.14 -13.00
N VAL A 370 -2.98 8.03 -11.91
CA VAL A 370 -3.41 8.37 -10.54
C VAL A 370 -2.49 9.42 -9.92
N GLY A 371 -2.45 9.53 -8.60
CA GLY A 371 -1.60 10.49 -7.89
C GLY A 371 -0.11 10.10 -7.88
N ILE A 372 0.66 10.79 -7.02
CA ILE A 372 2.10 10.61 -6.87
C ILE A 372 2.36 9.46 -5.89
N TYR A 373 3.22 8.50 -6.26
CA TYR A 373 3.54 7.31 -5.48
C TYR A 373 2.28 6.54 -5.03
N PRO A 374 1.50 5.98 -5.98
CA PRO A 374 0.38 5.12 -5.64
C PRO A 374 0.90 3.89 -4.87
N GLY A 375 0.44 3.70 -3.65
CA GLY A 375 0.99 2.69 -2.72
C GLY A 375 -0.01 1.62 -2.29
N GLN A 376 -1.30 1.93 -2.28
CA GLN A 376 -2.34 1.00 -1.86
C GLN A 376 -3.56 1.11 -2.77
N VAL A 377 -4.13 -0.04 -3.16
CA VAL A 377 -5.43 -0.13 -3.81
C VAL A 377 -6.43 -0.69 -2.80
N TYR A 378 -7.58 -0.05 -2.69
CA TYR A 378 -8.67 -0.43 -1.79
C TYR A 378 -9.95 -0.63 -2.60
N PHE A 379 -10.64 -1.75 -2.38
CA PHE A 379 -11.91 -2.07 -3.04
C PHE A 379 -13.06 -1.82 -2.09
N PRO A 380 -13.96 -0.85 -2.36
CA PRO A 380 -15.06 -0.49 -1.44
C PRO A 380 -16.04 -1.63 -1.16
N GLU A 381 -16.21 -2.55 -2.09
CA GLU A 381 -17.12 -3.70 -1.95
C GLU A 381 -16.53 -4.82 -1.06
N ASN A 382 -15.23 -4.76 -0.74
CA ASN A 382 -14.52 -5.75 0.08
C ASN A 382 -14.48 -5.36 1.56
N GLN A 383 -15.62 -5.23 2.20
CA GLN A 383 -15.66 -5.17 3.65
C GLN A 383 -15.71 -6.61 4.18
N ARG A 384 -14.56 -7.10 4.62
CA ARG A 384 -14.46 -8.34 5.41
C ARG A 384 -14.60 -8.05 6.90
#